data_131d236a9b9b8df43c8f77e2ba04076c
#
_entry.id   131d236a9b9b8df43c8f77e2ba04076c
#
_cell.length_a   1.000
_cell.length_b   1.000
_cell.length_c   1.000
_cell.angle_alpha   90.00
_cell.angle_beta   90.00
_cell.angle_gamma   90.00
#
_symmetry.space_group_name_H-M   'P 1'
#
loop_
_entity.id
_entity.type
_entity.pdbx_description
1 polymer ?
#
loop_
_entity_poly.entity_id
_entity_poly.type
_entity_poly.pdbx_seq_one_letter_code
_entity_poly.pdbx_strand_id
1 'polypeptide(L)'
;MCIRDRGPEVARNLYHLMFDYYTGEKDLHNLLWVWNSDIPKAYPGDEYVDVVSMDVYLPEYQVTDYADAYEKLVAATSRGKVAALAEVGYLPDVDLLQKSRIPWAYYMTWSKEFCIGEKYNSVENLKKMYDSEYAVTL
;
A
#
# COMPACT_ATOMS: atom_id res chain seq x y z
N MET A 1 -18.14 -13.97 -0.08
CA MET A 1 -18.51 -12.90 0.88
C MET A 1 -17.24 -12.40 1.52
N CYS A 2 -16.81 -11.19 1.19
CA CYS A 2 -15.58 -10.58 1.70
C CYS A 2 -15.82 -10.07 3.13
N ILE A 3 -14.80 -10.06 3.97
CA ILE A 3 -14.90 -9.49 5.33
C ILE A 3 -15.25 -8.01 5.31
N ARG A 4 -14.87 -7.31 4.23
CA ARG A 4 -15.23 -5.93 3.92
C ARG A 4 -16.75 -5.70 3.94
N ASP A 5 -17.53 -6.72 3.54
CA ASP A 5 -19.00 -6.65 3.47
C ASP A 5 -19.67 -6.69 4.86
N ARG A 6 -18.92 -7.06 5.90
CA ARG A 6 -19.40 -7.13 7.28
C ARG A 6 -19.17 -5.84 8.08
N GLY A 7 -18.55 -4.85 7.46
CA GLY A 7 -18.32 -3.53 8.03
C GLY A 7 -16.95 -3.34 8.70
N PRO A 8 -16.57 -2.08 8.91
CA PRO A 8 -15.23 -1.71 9.38
C PRO A 8 -14.90 -2.22 10.79
N GLU A 9 -15.88 -2.32 11.66
CA GLU A 9 -15.68 -2.83 13.03
C GLU A 9 -15.27 -4.31 13.03
N VAL A 10 -15.92 -5.13 12.21
CA VAL A 10 -15.59 -6.56 12.11
C VAL A 10 -14.19 -6.75 11.54
N ALA A 11 -13.81 -5.95 10.53
CA ALA A 11 -12.46 -5.99 9.96
C ALA A 11 -11.38 -5.61 11.01
N ARG A 12 -11.61 -4.54 11.77
CA ARG A 12 -10.72 -4.12 12.87
C ARG A 12 -10.59 -5.19 13.95
N ASN A 13 -11.71 -5.74 14.42
CA ASN A 13 -11.70 -6.77 15.46
C ASN A 13 -10.97 -8.04 15.03
N LEU A 14 -11.10 -8.43 13.76
CA LEU A 14 -10.33 -9.55 13.21
C LEU A 14 -8.84 -9.25 13.17
N TYR A 15 -8.45 -8.03 12.82
CA TYR A 15 -7.03 -7.64 12.82
C TYR A 15 -6.45 -7.73 14.23
N HIS A 16 -7.15 -7.21 15.25
CA HIS A 16 -6.76 -7.33 16.65
C HIS A 16 -6.63 -8.80 17.09
N LEU A 17 -7.61 -9.63 16.75
CA LEU A 17 -7.57 -11.07 17.06
C LEU A 17 -6.34 -11.75 16.44
N MET A 18 -6.01 -11.43 15.21
CA MET A 18 -4.80 -11.97 14.55
C MET A 18 -3.53 -11.49 15.24
N PHE A 19 -3.44 -10.20 15.54
CA PHE A 19 -2.29 -9.61 16.24
C PHE A 19 -2.08 -10.29 17.61
N ASP A 20 -3.12 -10.35 18.44
CA ASP A 20 -3.05 -10.94 19.77
C ASP A 20 -2.70 -12.43 19.73
N TYR A 21 -3.25 -13.16 18.75
CA TYR A 21 -2.94 -14.58 18.59
C TYR A 21 -1.48 -14.81 18.20
N TYR A 22 -0.96 -14.07 17.23
CA TYR A 22 0.42 -14.28 16.79
C TYR A 22 1.45 -13.75 17.79
N THR A 23 1.19 -12.63 18.42
CA THR A 23 2.14 -12.05 19.40
C THR A 23 2.01 -12.66 20.77
N GLY A 24 0.78 -12.93 21.25
CA GLY A 24 0.52 -13.47 22.57
C GLY A 24 0.59 -15.00 22.63
N GLU A 25 -0.19 -15.69 21.79
CA GLU A 25 -0.28 -17.15 21.86
C GLU A 25 0.86 -17.87 21.13
N LYS A 26 1.38 -17.28 20.04
CA LYS A 26 2.46 -17.86 19.26
C LYS A 26 3.84 -17.28 19.55
N ASP A 27 3.91 -16.26 20.37
CA ASP A 27 5.15 -15.57 20.78
C ASP A 27 6.01 -15.09 19.60
N LEU A 28 5.35 -14.62 18.51
CA LEU A 28 6.02 -14.17 17.29
C LEU A 28 6.18 -12.64 17.33
N HIS A 29 7.39 -12.18 17.68
CA HIS A 29 7.72 -10.75 17.81
C HIS A 29 8.58 -10.20 16.65
N ASN A 30 8.82 -11.00 15.61
CA ASN A 30 9.62 -10.65 14.44
C ASN A 30 8.77 -10.36 13.19
N LEU A 31 7.46 -10.13 13.36
CA LEU A 31 6.54 -9.82 12.26
C LEU A 31 6.44 -8.31 12.07
N LEU A 32 6.35 -7.88 10.82
CA LEU A 32 5.90 -6.53 10.45
C LEU A 32 4.41 -6.58 10.14
N TRP A 33 3.66 -5.72 10.79
CA TRP A 33 2.21 -5.66 10.68
C TRP A 33 1.80 -4.61 9.65
N VAL A 34 1.27 -5.07 8.53
CA VAL A 34 0.79 -4.22 7.45
C VAL A 34 -0.73 -4.19 7.46
N TRP A 35 -1.29 -3.00 7.61
CA TRP A 35 -2.72 -2.78 7.42
C TRP A 35 -2.98 -2.29 6.00
N ASN A 36 -3.73 -3.08 5.23
CA ASN A 36 -4.12 -2.74 3.86
C ASN A 36 -5.63 -2.52 3.77
N SER A 37 -6.05 -1.28 3.56
CA SER A 37 -7.47 -0.96 3.36
C SER A 37 -7.67 0.47 2.83
N ASP A 38 -8.69 0.64 2.01
CA ASP A 38 -9.23 1.92 1.56
C ASP A 38 -10.30 2.51 2.51
N ILE A 39 -10.56 1.84 3.65
CA ILE A 39 -11.58 2.22 4.62
C ILE A 39 -10.93 2.72 5.92
N PRO A 40 -10.71 4.04 6.10
CA PRO A 40 -10.06 4.59 7.30
C PRO A 40 -10.71 4.17 8.62
N LYS A 41 -12.04 4.00 8.63
CA LYS A 41 -12.79 3.55 9.83
C LYS A 41 -12.45 2.13 10.29
N ALA A 42 -11.80 1.32 9.43
CA ALA A 42 -11.35 -0.03 9.76
C ALA A 42 -9.93 -0.04 10.32
N TYR A 43 -9.29 1.11 10.47
CA TYR A 43 -7.93 1.21 11.02
C TYR A 43 -7.86 0.63 12.43
N PRO A 44 -6.98 -0.34 12.70
CA PRO A 44 -6.93 -1.03 13.99
C PRO A 44 -6.29 -0.22 15.12
N GLY A 45 -5.53 0.81 14.80
CA GLY A 45 -4.78 1.62 15.76
C GLY A 45 -3.28 1.53 15.55
N ASP A 46 -2.58 2.59 15.91
CA ASP A 46 -1.13 2.71 15.67
C ASP A 46 -0.30 1.65 16.42
N GLU A 47 -0.78 1.15 17.54
CA GLU A 47 -0.13 0.13 18.33
C GLU A 47 -0.11 -1.25 17.68
N TYR A 48 -0.99 -1.48 16.70
CA TYR A 48 -1.13 -2.75 15.99
C TYR A 48 -0.49 -2.75 14.60
N VAL A 49 -0.02 -1.61 14.11
CA VAL A 49 0.39 -1.44 12.70
C VAL A 49 1.77 -0.82 12.58
N ASP A 50 2.62 -1.42 11.77
CA ASP A 50 3.93 -0.85 11.37
C ASP A 50 3.82 -0.07 10.06
N VAL A 51 3.13 -0.63 9.08
CA VAL A 51 2.96 -0.06 7.75
C VAL A 51 1.49 0.05 7.40
N VAL A 52 1.07 1.20 6.89
CA VAL A 52 -0.26 1.38 6.29
C VAL A 52 -0.17 1.28 4.77
N SER A 53 -1.13 0.63 4.16
CA SER A 53 -1.14 0.47 2.71
C SER A 53 -2.54 0.51 2.12
N MET A 54 -2.62 0.71 0.82
CA MET A 54 -3.89 0.67 0.10
C MET A 54 -3.72 0.18 -1.33
N ASP A 55 -4.84 -0.28 -1.90
CA ASP A 55 -4.95 -0.65 -3.30
C ASP A 55 -5.50 0.54 -4.09
N VAL A 56 -4.83 0.91 -5.18
CA VAL A 56 -5.27 2.04 -6.01
C VAL A 56 -5.32 1.62 -7.48
N TYR A 57 -6.53 1.64 -8.04
CA TYR A 57 -6.76 1.37 -9.45
C TYR A 57 -7.35 2.60 -10.13
N LEU A 58 -6.58 3.19 -11.02
CA LEU A 58 -7.03 4.30 -11.85
C LEU A 58 -7.83 3.74 -13.05
N PRO A 59 -8.88 4.44 -13.51
CA PRO A 59 -9.69 3.97 -14.64
C PRO A 59 -8.91 3.96 -15.97
N GLU A 60 -7.89 4.81 -16.10
CA GLU A 60 -7.00 4.93 -17.26
C GLU A 60 -5.62 5.37 -16.80
N TYR A 61 -4.62 5.23 -17.71
CA TYR A 61 -3.26 5.66 -17.43
C TYR A 61 -3.19 7.17 -17.14
N GLN A 62 -2.52 7.50 -16.06
CA GLN A 62 -2.22 8.86 -15.65
C GLN A 62 -0.77 8.93 -15.15
N VAL A 63 -0.10 10.02 -15.47
CA VAL A 63 1.19 10.35 -14.85
C VAL A 63 0.91 10.83 -13.44
N THR A 64 1.24 10.03 -12.45
CA THR A 64 0.89 10.31 -11.04
C THR A 64 1.95 9.79 -10.06
N ASP A 65 2.09 10.45 -8.92
CA ASP A 65 2.83 10.02 -7.74
C ASP A 65 1.92 9.46 -6.63
N TYR A 66 0.62 9.39 -6.92
CA TYR A 66 -0.43 8.98 -5.96
C TYR A 66 -0.52 9.84 -4.69
N ALA A 67 -0.24 11.16 -4.81
CA ALA A 67 -0.27 12.10 -3.70
C ALA A 67 -1.57 12.06 -2.90
N ASP A 68 -2.72 12.11 -3.59
CA ASP A 68 -4.04 12.10 -2.93
C ASP A 68 -4.28 10.80 -2.14
N ALA A 69 -3.78 9.67 -2.67
CA ALA A 69 -3.86 8.38 -1.99
C ALA A 69 -2.99 8.37 -0.72
N TYR A 70 -1.79 8.94 -0.81
CA TYR A 70 -0.89 9.09 0.34
C TYR A 70 -1.52 9.91 1.46
N GLU A 71 -2.00 11.11 1.14
CA GLU A 71 -2.66 12.01 2.09
C GLU A 71 -3.85 11.34 2.81
N LYS A 72 -4.70 10.66 2.04
CA LYS A 72 -5.84 9.91 2.58
C LYS A 72 -5.40 8.79 3.52
N LEU A 73 -4.33 8.08 3.16
CA LEU A 73 -3.83 6.93 3.91
C LEU A 73 -3.21 7.37 5.24
N VAL A 74 -2.30 8.34 5.21
CA VAL A 74 -1.62 8.81 6.42
C VAL A 74 -2.54 9.55 7.39
N ALA A 75 -3.61 10.17 6.88
CA ALA A 75 -4.63 10.81 7.70
C ALA A 75 -5.42 9.83 8.58
N ALA A 76 -5.37 8.52 8.29
CA ALA A 76 -5.97 7.49 9.13
C ALA A 76 -5.14 7.20 10.39
N THR A 77 -3.88 7.62 10.43
CA THR A 77 -2.95 7.38 11.55
C THR A 77 -2.81 8.60 12.43
N SER A 78 -2.46 8.40 13.70
CA SER A 78 -2.19 9.49 14.66
C SER A 78 -0.68 9.78 14.83
N ARG A 79 0.21 8.90 14.36
CA ARG A 79 1.66 8.96 14.57
C ARG A 79 2.50 8.93 13.30
N GLY A 80 1.89 9.04 12.13
CA GLY A 80 2.62 9.02 10.86
C GLY A 80 3.31 7.68 10.61
N LYS A 81 2.57 6.71 10.12
CA LYS A 81 3.10 5.39 9.76
C LYS A 81 3.76 5.40 8.40
N VAL A 82 4.66 4.46 8.19
CA VAL A 82 5.21 4.17 6.87
C VAL A 82 4.07 3.79 5.92
N ALA A 83 4.04 4.39 4.74
CA ALA A 83 2.97 4.19 3.77
C ALA A 83 3.44 3.41 2.54
N ALA A 84 2.57 2.56 2.00
CA ALA A 84 2.85 1.76 0.82
C ALA A 84 1.64 1.66 -0.12
N LEU A 85 1.92 1.43 -1.40
CA LEU A 85 0.94 1.08 -2.42
C LEU A 85 0.91 -0.45 -2.54
N ALA A 86 -0.04 -1.10 -1.84
CA ALA A 86 -0.10 -2.56 -1.78
C ALA A 86 -0.52 -3.19 -3.10
N GLU A 87 -1.38 -2.52 -3.85
CA GLU A 87 -1.73 -2.91 -5.21
C GLU A 87 -1.95 -1.67 -6.09
N VAL A 88 -1.33 -1.65 -7.25
CA VAL A 88 -1.60 -0.63 -8.27
C VAL A 88 -1.76 -1.27 -9.65
N GLY A 89 -2.62 -0.69 -10.46
CA GLY A 89 -2.71 -1.06 -11.88
C GLY A 89 -1.62 -0.40 -12.70
N TYR A 90 -1.38 0.88 -12.46
CA TYR A 90 -0.36 1.68 -13.13
C TYR A 90 0.77 2.01 -12.18
N LEU A 91 2.01 1.95 -12.68
CA LEU A 91 3.19 2.38 -11.92
C LEU A 91 3.10 3.86 -11.55
N PRO A 92 3.54 4.24 -10.35
CA PRO A 92 3.76 5.65 -10.06
C PRO A 92 4.87 6.21 -10.98
N ASP A 93 4.76 7.49 -11.33
CA ASP A 93 5.80 8.15 -12.13
C ASP A 93 6.99 8.52 -11.25
N VAL A 94 8.16 8.00 -11.59
CA VAL A 94 9.36 8.17 -10.76
C VAL A 94 9.87 9.61 -10.73
N ASP A 95 9.69 10.39 -11.79
CA ASP A 95 10.10 11.81 -11.81
C ASP A 95 9.19 12.63 -10.89
N LEU A 96 7.89 12.32 -10.89
CA LEU A 96 6.97 12.96 -9.96
C LEU A 96 7.28 12.59 -8.51
N LEU A 97 7.55 11.31 -8.23
CA LEU A 97 7.94 10.85 -6.89
C LEU A 97 9.19 11.58 -6.40
N GLN A 98 10.22 11.68 -7.25
CA GLN A 98 11.45 12.38 -6.94
C GLN A 98 11.22 13.87 -6.68
N LYS A 99 10.32 14.49 -7.44
CA LYS A 99 9.98 15.91 -7.32
C LYS A 99 9.12 16.19 -6.08
N SER A 100 8.07 15.42 -5.85
CA SER A 100 7.14 15.58 -4.73
C SER A 100 7.72 15.09 -3.41
N ARG A 101 8.66 14.15 -3.47
CA ARG A 101 9.26 13.47 -2.31
C ARG A 101 8.23 12.79 -1.42
N ILE A 102 7.13 12.32 -2.01
CA ILE A 102 6.16 11.51 -1.28
C ILE A 102 6.83 10.18 -0.91
N PRO A 103 6.94 9.86 0.39
CA PRO A 103 7.76 8.75 0.85
C PRO A 103 6.99 7.43 0.85
N TRP A 104 6.56 6.98 -0.33
CA TRP A 104 6.08 5.62 -0.49
C TRP A 104 7.22 4.63 -0.21
N ALA A 105 7.01 3.70 0.72
CA ALA A 105 8.02 2.70 1.06
C ALA A 105 8.20 1.66 -0.05
N TYR A 106 7.10 1.24 -0.64
CA TYR A 106 7.08 0.33 -1.79
C TYR A 106 5.79 0.48 -2.58
N TYR A 107 5.80 -0.07 -3.79
CA TYR A 107 4.59 -0.33 -4.57
C TYR A 107 4.63 -1.78 -5.08
N MET A 108 3.46 -2.35 -5.35
CA MET A 108 3.29 -3.62 -6.01
C MET A 108 2.25 -3.48 -7.13
N THR A 109 2.59 -3.92 -8.33
CA THR A 109 1.60 -4.07 -9.39
C THR A 109 0.77 -5.32 -9.16
N TRP A 110 -0.49 -5.28 -9.58
CA TRP A 110 -1.30 -6.50 -9.60
C TRP A 110 -0.75 -7.52 -10.62
N SER A 111 -1.29 -8.73 -10.62
CA SER A 111 -0.79 -9.86 -11.40
C SER A 111 -1.13 -9.79 -12.90
N LYS A 112 -0.59 -10.74 -13.67
CA LYS A 112 -0.90 -10.98 -15.09
C LYS A 112 -0.64 -9.75 -15.96
N GLU A 113 -1.66 -9.25 -16.66
CA GLU A 113 -1.57 -8.16 -17.63
C GLU A 113 -1.08 -6.81 -17.04
N PHE A 114 -1.10 -6.64 -15.70
CA PHE A 114 -0.50 -5.49 -15.04
C PHE A 114 1.04 -5.58 -14.94
N CYS A 115 1.57 -6.81 -14.94
CA CYS A 115 3.01 -7.08 -14.88
C CYS A 115 3.59 -7.53 -16.23
N ILE A 116 2.77 -8.20 -17.05
CA ILE A 116 3.22 -8.85 -18.27
C ILE A 116 2.52 -8.21 -19.48
N GLY A 117 3.29 -7.63 -20.38
CA GLY A 117 2.78 -6.89 -21.54
C GLY A 117 2.65 -5.40 -21.28
N GLU A 118 2.21 -4.66 -22.30
CA GLU A 118 2.22 -3.20 -22.30
C GLU A 118 0.81 -2.59 -22.19
N LYS A 119 -0.18 -3.38 -21.76
CA LYS A 119 -1.56 -2.90 -21.66
C LYS A 119 -1.73 -1.81 -20.61
N TYR A 120 -1.10 -1.98 -19.45
CA TYR A 120 -1.20 -1.05 -18.32
C TYR A 120 0.11 -0.30 -18.08
N ASN A 121 1.24 -0.97 -18.24
CA ASN A 121 2.54 -0.37 -17.95
C ASN A 121 3.47 -0.60 -19.14
N SER A 122 3.87 0.47 -19.82
CA SER A 122 4.80 0.36 -20.94
C SER A 122 6.19 -0.09 -20.49
N VAL A 123 6.93 -0.77 -21.38
CA VAL A 123 8.34 -1.14 -21.13
C VAL A 123 9.19 0.09 -20.82
N GLU A 124 8.88 1.23 -21.44
CA GLU A 124 9.58 2.49 -21.16
C GLU A 124 9.38 2.95 -19.72
N ASN A 125 8.14 2.98 -19.21
CA ASN A 125 7.85 3.34 -17.83
C ASN A 125 8.47 2.38 -16.82
N LEU A 126 8.44 1.08 -17.12
CA LEU A 126 9.12 0.08 -16.30
C LEU A 126 10.62 0.33 -16.23
N LYS A 127 11.28 0.52 -17.36
CA LYS A 127 12.71 0.82 -17.42
C LYS A 127 13.03 2.12 -16.66
N LYS A 128 12.26 3.19 -16.90
CA LYS A 128 12.44 4.47 -16.21
C LYS A 128 12.39 4.32 -14.70
N MET A 129 11.48 3.49 -14.19
CA MET A 129 11.38 3.21 -12.75
C MET A 129 12.58 2.40 -12.25
N TYR A 130 12.91 1.27 -12.92
CA TYR A 130 13.96 0.34 -12.47
C TYR A 130 15.37 0.89 -12.67
N ASP A 131 15.60 1.75 -13.66
CA ASP A 131 16.90 2.38 -13.93
C ASP A 131 17.13 3.66 -13.10
N SER A 132 16.12 4.10 -12.35
CA SER A 132 16.20 5.31 -11.54
C SER A 132 17.01 5.08 -10.26
N GLU A 133 17.94 5.99 -9.95
CA GLU A 133 18.65 6.02 -8.68
C GLU A 133 17.74 6.30 -7.46
N TYR A 134 16.52 6.79 -7.70
CA TYR A 134 15.53 7.05 -6.67
C TYR A 134 14.82 5.77 -6.20
N ALA A 135 14.66 4.80 -7.09
CA ALA A 135 14.01 3.53 -6.77
C ALA A 135 15.05 2.51 -6.27
N VAL A 136 14.77 1.88 -5.13
CA VAL A 136 15.56 0.74 -4.67
C VAL A 136 15.01 -0.53 -5.29
N THR A 137 15.81 -1.18 -6.12
CA THR A 137 15.49 -2.46 -6.76
C THR A 137 16.45 -3.54 -6.28
N LEU A 138 15.99 -4.78 -6.25
CA LEU A 138 16.79 -5.95 -5.91
C LEU A 138 17.47 -6.51 -7.17
#